data_2db6b4a6dc133a1df8f59bcc4b5fa366
#
_entry.id   2db6b4a6dc133a1df8f59bcc4b5fa366
#
_cell.length_a   1.000
_cell.length_b   1.000
_cell.length_c   1.000
_cell.angle_alpha   90.00
_cell.angle_beta   90.00
_cell.angle_gamma   90.00
#
_symmetry.space_group_name_H-M   'P 1'
#
loop_
_entity.id
_entity.type
_entity.pdbx_description
1 polymer ?
#
loop_
_entity_poly.entity_id
_entity_poly.type
_entity_poly.pdbx_seq_one_letter_code
_entity_poly.pdbx_strand_id
1 'polypeptide(L)'
;MTTRSICLVGCGGMGSRHVQGFARLLRSGMSNVKLVAVCDVRADNAERVASEAEALLGYRPKIHLRIEDAIADPEIEAFDVVTEAFSHLGVVLPALKAGKHVLCEKPLALTVRSCRVLIDAAHKSGAVLATAENYRRDPTNRLAKAVIDSGLL
;
A
#
# COMPACT_ATOMS: atom_id res chain seq x y z
N MET A 1 -5.76 19.09 6.14
CA MET A 1 -5.63 18.03 5.11
C MET A 1 -6.66 16.96 5.40
N THR A 2 -7.35 16.44 4.37
CA THR A 2 -8.33 15.36 4.54
C THR A 2 -7.59 14.04 4.84
N THR A 3 -7.99 13.33 5.90
CA THR A 3 -7.43 12.02 6.22
C THR A 3 -7.95 10.98 5.24
N ARG A 4 -7.07 10.18 4.66
CA ARG A 4 -7.42 9.08 3.73
C ARG A 4 -7.50 7.75 4.47
N SER A 5 -8.56 7.01 4.22
CA SER A 5 -8.80 5.69 4.80
C SER A 5 -8.15 4.59 3.95
N ILE A 6 -7.27 3.81 4.57
CA ILE A 6 -6.44 2.81 3.87
C ILE A 6 -6.76 1.41 4.39
N CYS A 7 -6.80 0.44 3.46
CA CYS A 7 -6.76 -0.98 3.75
C CYS A 7 -5.36 -1.54 3.41
N LEU A 8 -4.73 -2.22 4.36
CA LEU A 8 -3.50 -2.98 4.14
C LEU A 8 -3.86 -4.36 3.60
N VAL A 9 -3.32 -4.74 2.44
CA VAL A 9 -3.55 -6.03 1.80
C VAL A 9 -2.27 -6.85 1.81
N GLY A 10 -2.32 -7.99 2.48
CA GLY A 10 -1.17 -8.84 2.77
C GLY A 10 -0.67 -8.65 4.21
N CYS A 11 -1.03 -9.58 5.09
CA CYS A 11 -0.73 -9.53 6.52
C CYS A 11 0.47 -10.43 6.90
N GLY A 12 1.43 -10.58 5.99
CA GLY A 12 2.70 -11.25 6.26
C GLY A 12 3.69 -10.37 7.02
N GLY A 13 4.98 -10.71 6.97
CA GLY A 13 6.04 -9.93 7.62
C GLY A 13 6.17 -8.50 7.09
N MET A 14 5.90 -8.26 5.78
CA MET A 14 5.90 -6.92 5.22
C MET A 14 4.68 -6.13 5.71
N GLY A 15 3.52 -6.75 5.86
CA GLY A 15 2.34 -6.12 6.46
C GLY A 15 2.61 -5.58 7.86
N SER A 16 3.25 -6.36 8.73
CA SER A 16 3.67 -5.88 10.06
C SER A 16 4.61 -4.66 9.99
N ARG A 17 5.56 -4.65 9.04
CA ARG A 17 6.46 -3.49 8.85
C ARG A 17 5.71 -2.23 8.42
N HIS A 18 4.70 -2.36 7.56
CA HIS A 18 3.85 -1.25 7.14
C HIS A 18 2.99 -0.72 8.30
N VAL A 19 2.44 -1.60 9.14
CA VAL A 19 1.73 -1.18 10.38
C VAL A 19 2.65 -0.36 11.30
N GLN A 20 3.91 -0.79 11.49
CA GLN A 20 4.90 -0.01 12.24
C GLN A 20 5.19 1.35 11.57
N GLY A 21 5.19 1.40 10.23
CA GLY A 21 5.30 2.65 9.45
C GLY A 21 4.12 3.58 9.73
N PHE A 22 2.88 3.09 9.69
CA PHE A 22 1.68 3.87 10.05
C PHE A 22 1.76 4.40 11.48
N ALA A 23 2.21 3.59 12.43
CA ALA A 23 2.38 4.02 13.82
C ALA A 23 3.43 5.13 13.98
N ARG A 24 4.52 5.07 13.23
CA ARG A 24 5.55 6.14 13.22
C ARG A 24 5.00 7.44 12.63
N LEU A 25 4.25 7.37 11.53
CA LEU A 25 3.60 8.52 10.92
C LEU A 25 2.58 9.15 11.87
N LEU A 26 1.77 8.34 12.53
CA LEU A 26 0.80 8.84 13.52
C LEU A 26 1.49 9.59 14.66
N ARG A 27 2.56 9.01 15.23
CA ARG A 27 3.33 9.65 16.32
C ARG A 27 4.05 10.94 15.91
N SER A 28 4.42 11.07 14.63
CA SER A 28 5.07 12.28 14.13
C SER A 28 4.13 13.46 13.95
N GLY A 29 2.81 13.25 14.04
CA GLY A 29 1.79 14.27 13.75
C GLY A 29 1.69 14.64 12.26
N MET A 30 2.44 13.99 11.37
CA MET A 30 2.44 14.24 9.92
C MET A 30 1.49 13.33 9.14
N SER A 31 0.73 12.48 9.84
CA SER A 31 -0.13 11.51 9.18
C SER A 31 -1.41 12.17 8.64
N ASN A 32 -1.66 11.96 7.37
CA ASN A 32 -2.95 12.22 6.73
C ASN A 32 -3.61 10.92 6.26
N VAL A 33 -3.22 9.78 6.83
CA VAL A 33 -3.76 8.46 6.52
C VAL A 33 -4.20 7.74 7.80
N LYS A 34 -5.26 6.92 7.67
CA LYS A 34 -5.78 6.07 8.73
C LYS A 34 -5.91 4.64 8.21
N LEU A 35 -5.31 3.68 8.90
CA LEU A 35 -5.45 2.26 8.61
C LEU A 35 -6.81 1.78 9.13
N VAL A 36 -7.83 1.73 8.26
CA VAL A 36 -9.20 1.36 8.66
C VAL A 36 -9.47 -0.13 8.52
N ALA A 37 -8.71 -0.83 7.68
CA ALA A 37 -8.89 -2.26 7.45
C ALA A 37 -7.56 -2.96 7.15
N VAL A 38 -7.55 -4.28 7.37
CA VAL A 38 -6.53 -5.21 6.90
C VAL A 38 -7.20 -6.33 6.10
N CYS A 39 -6.53 -6.85 5.08
CA CYS A 39 -7.04 -7.92 4.23
C CYS A 39 -5.97 -8.98 3.98
N ASP A 40 -6.29 -10.22 4.29
CA ASP A 40 -5.45 -11.40 3.96
C ASP A 40 -6.34 -12.61 3.76
N VAL A 41 -5.99 -13.50 2.84
CA VAL A 41 -6.71 -14.76 2.60
C VAL A 41 -6.56 -15.74 3.77
N ARG A 42 -5.56 -15.54 4.62
CA ARG A 42 -5.33 -16.31 5.83
C ARG A 42 -5.83 -15.53 7.05
N ALA A 43 -6.85 -16.05 7.69
CA ALA A 43 -7.48 -15.43 8.86
C ALA A 43 -6.49 -15.21 10.01
N ASP A 44 -5.57 -16.16 10.25
CA ASP A 44 -4.54 -16.08 11.28
C ASP A 44 -3.58 -14.90 11.07
N ASN A 45 -3.18 -14.64 9.82
CA ASN A 45 -2.36 -13.49 9.47
C ASN A 45 -3.11 -12.17 9.67
N ALA A 46 -4.35 -12.09 9.18
CA ALA A 46 -5.18 -10.90 9.31
C ALA A 46 -5.43 -10.54 10.79
N GLU A 47 -5.76 -11.54 11.60
CA GLU A 47 -5.99 -11.37 13.04
C GLU A 47 -4.74 -10.90 13.79
N ARG A 48 -3.59 -11.51 13.50
CA ARG A 48 -2.30 -11.12 14.09
C ARG A 48 -1.96 -9.67 13.76
N VAL A 49 -2.10 -9.25 12.49
CA VAL A 49 -1.76 -7.89 12.06
C VAL A 49 -2.79 -6.87 12.56
N ALA A 50 -4.07 -7.24 12.65
CA ALA A 50 -5.09 -6.38 13.25
C ALA A 50 -4.81 -6.13 14.74
N SER A 51 -4.40 -7.16 15.49
CA SER A 51 -4.00 -7.03 16.90
C SER A 51 -2.72 -6.21 17.08
N GLU A 52 -1.73 -6.37 16.19
CA GLU A 52 -0.52 -5.53 16.18
C GLU A 52 -0.88 -4.06 15.91
N ALA A 53 -1.77 -3.81 14.95
CA ALA A 53 -2.25 -2.47 14.63
C ALA A 53 -2.99 -1.84 15.82
N GLU A 54 -3.87 -2.59 16.48
CA GLU A 54 -4.57 -2.13 17.67
C GLU A 54 -3.62 -1.69 18.79
N ALA A 55 -2.60 -2.50 19.07
CA ALA A 55 -1.59 -2.17 20.08
C ALA A 55 -0.76 -0.92 19.74
N LEU A 56 -0.46 -0.71 18.45
CA LEU A 56 0.41 0.38 18.01
C LEU A 56 -0.31 1.69 17.68
N LEU A 57 -1.56 1.59 17.21
CA LEU A 57 -2.36 2.73 16.72
C LEU A 57 -3.44 3.18 17.72
N GLY A 58 -3.78 2.33 18.72
CA GLY A 58 -4.82 2.60 19.71
C GLY A 58 -6.24 2.33 19.21
N TYR A 59 -6.39 1.71 18.03
CA TYR A 59 -7.68 1.27 17.48
C TYR A 59 -7.46 0.05 16.59
N ARG A 60 -8.49 -0.81 16.52
CA ARG A 60 -8.46 -2.04 15.74
C ARG A 60 -9.04 -1.80 14.34
N PRO A 61 -8.29 -2.11 13.26
CA PRO A 61 -8.83 -2.08 11.90
C PRO A 61 -9.81 -3.24 11.67
N LYS A 62 -10.76 -3.06 10.74
CA LYS A 62 -11.62 -4.15 10.25
C LYS A 62 -10.77 -5.24 9.60
N ILE A 63 -11.28 -6.47 9.61
CA ILE A 63 -10.65 -7.60 8.93
C ILE A 63 -11.51 -8.02 7.73
N HIS A 64 -10.89 -8.10 6.56
CA HIS A 64 -11.45 -8.72 5.36
C HIS A 64 -10.61 -9.95 5.00
N LEU A 65 -11.27 -11.05 4.59
CA LEU A 65 -10.59 -12.27 4.14
C LEU A 65 -10.59 -12.42 2.62
N ARG A 66 -11.28 -11.53 1.93
CA ARG A 66 -11.37 -11.47 0.47
C ARG A 66 -11.17 -10.05 0.01
N ILE A 67 -10.42 -9.89 -1.07
CA ILE A 67 -10.16 -8.55 -1.63
C ILE A 67 -11.43 -7.91 -2.18
N GLU A 68 -12.37 -8.70 -2.70
CA GLU A 68 -13.64 -8.21 -3.22
C GLU A 68 -14.46 -7.51 -2.14
N ASP A 69 -14.48 -8.08 -0.91
CA ASP A 69 -15.20 -7.52 0.23
C ASP A 69 -14.56 -6.19 0.68
N ALA A 70 -13.22 -6.12 0.68
CA ALA A 70 -12.49 -4.89 0.98
C ALA A 70 -12.73 -3.81 -0.09
N ILE A 71 -12.78 -4.18 -1.39
CA ILE A 71 -13.07 -3.25 -2.48
C ILE A 71 -14.49 -2.69 -2.38
N ALA A 72 -15.45 -3.52 -1.97
CA ALA A 72 -16.85 -3.12 -1.79
C ALA A 72 -17.09 -2.25 -0.54
N ASP A 73 -16.15 -2.22 0.42
CA ASP A 73 -16.28 -1.39 1.62
C ASP A 73 -16.17 0.10 1.26
N PRO A 74 -17.23 0.90 1.48
CA PRO A 74 -17.24 2.33 1.14
C PRO A 74 -16.31 3.17 2.02
N GLU A 75 -15.90 2.68 3.19
CA GLU A 75 -14.96 3.37 4.06
C GLU A 75 -13.52 3.33 3.53
N ILE A 76 -13.18 2.40 2.64
CA ILE A 76 -11.84 2.25 2.10
C ILE A 76 -11.68 3.12 0.85
N GLU A 77 -10.78 4.10 0.90
CA GLU A 77 -10.45 4.98 -0.23
C GLU A 77 -9.21 4.49 -0.99
N ALA A 78 -8.27 3.85 -0.28
CA ALA A 78 -7.01 3.41 -0.85
C ALA A 78 -6.56 2.06 -0.30
N PHE A 79 -5.72 1.38 -1.07
CA PHE A 79 -5.10 0.11 -0.70
C PHE A 79 -3.58 0.26 -0.61
N ASP A 80 -2.99 -0.31 0.43
CA ASP A 80 -1.56 -0.53 0.59
C ASP A 80 -1.30 -2.02 0.38
N VAL A 81 -0.82 -2.39 -0.81
CA VAL A 81 -0.69 -3.79 -1.25
C VAL A 81 0.72 -4.27 -1.04
N VAL A 82 0.89 -5.21 -0.11
CA VAL A 82 2.17 -5.77 0.32
C VAL A 82 2.19 -7.31 0.26
N THR A 83 1.39 -7.85 -0.64
CA THR A 83 1.33 -9.28 -0.92
C THR A 83 2.56 -9.75 -1.72
N GLU A 84 2.62 -11.04 -2.02
CA GLU A 84 3.64 -11.57 -2.93
C GLU A 84 3.46 -11.00 -4.36
N ALA A 85 4.57 -10.70 -5.04
CA ALA A 85 4.57 -10.01 -6.33
C ALA A 85 3.73 -10.70 -7.42
N PHE A 86 3.59 -12.04 -7.36
CA PHE A 86 2.76 -12.78 -8.31
C PHE A 86 1.27 -12.48 -8.17
N SER A 87 0.81 -12.04 -7.01
CA SER A 87 -0.60 -11.71 -6.74
C SER A 87 -0.93 -10.23 -7.02
N HIS A 88 0.06 -9.35 -7.20
CA HIS A 88 -0.16 -7.92 -7.38
C HIS A 88 -1.17 -7.59 -8.48
N LEU A 89 -1.04 -8.22 -9.67
CA LEU A 89 -1.97 -7.98 -10.76
C LEU A 89 -3.42 -8.31 -10.38
N GLY A 90 -3.62 -9.45 -9.69
CA GLY A 90 -4.95 -9.92 -9.28
C GLY A 90 -5.60 -9.06 -8.20
N VAL A 91 -4.79 -8.42 -7.35
CA VAL A 91 -5.25 -7.55 -6.26
C VAL A 91 -5.42 -6.10 -6.71
N VAL A 92 -4.40 -5.56 -7.40
CA VAL A 92 -4.34 -4.14 -7.76
C VAL A 92 -5.32 -3.78 -8.88
N LEU A 93 -5.45 -4.64 -9.91
CA LEU A 93 -6.30 -4.34 -11.05
C LEU A 93 -7.79 -4.13 -10.69
N PRO A 94 -8.43 -5.02 -9.91
CA PRO A 94 -9.82 -4.79 -9.50
C PRO A 94 -9.98 -3.57 -8.60
N ALA A 95 -9.03 -3.28 -7.70
CA ALA A 95 -9.06 -2.08 -6.86
C ALA A 95 -9.02 -0.79 -7.71
N LEU A 96 -8.11 -0.71 -8.69
CA LEU A 96 -8.04 0.42 -9.63
C LEU A 96 -9.31 0.56 -10.46
N LYS A 97 -9.87 -0.56 -10.98
CA LYS A 97 -11.14 -0.54 -11.73
C LYS A 97 -12.32 -0.02 -10.90
N ALA A 98 -12.29 -0.22 -9.59
CA ALA A 98 -13.27 0.31 -8.65
C ALA A 98 -12.99 1.78 -8.24
N GLY A 99 -11.98 2.42 -8.84
CA GLY A 99 -11.62 3.82 -8.55
C GLY A 99 -10.86 4.00 -7.24
N LYS A 100 -10.40 2.93 -6.60
CA LYS A 100 -9.63 3.00 -5.36
C LYS A 100 -8.16 3.31 -5.67
N HIS A 101 -7.54 4.21 -4.89
CA HIS A 101 -6.12 4.49 -5.00
C HIS A 101 -5.29 3.31 -4.52
N VAL A 102 -4.08 3.12 -5.06
CA VAL A 102 -3.23 1.98 -4.69
C VAL A 102 -1.77 2.42 -4.52
N LEU A 103 -1.19 2.09 -3.38
CA LEU A 103 0.24 1.95 -3.17
C LEU A 103 0.57 0.45 -3.25
N CYS A 104 1.44 0.03 -4.16
CA CYS A 104 1.81 -1.37 -4.34
C CYS A 104 3.29 -1.57 -4.06
N GLU A 105 3.64 -2.61 -3.30
CA GLU A 105 5.03 -3.00 -3.08
C GLU A 105 5.74 -3.35 -4.38
N LYS A 106 7.05 -3.22 -4.32
CA LYS A 106 7.92 -3.58 -5.46
C LYS A 106 8.15 -5.10 -5.51
N PRO A 107 8.35 -5.66 -6.72
CA PRO A 107 8.11 -5.03 -8.01
C PRO A 107 6.62 -4.84 -8.27
N LEU A 108 6.23 -3.80 -9.02
CA LEU A 108 4.81 -3.49 -9.29
C LEU A 108 4.05 -4.69 -9.88
N ALA A 109 4.69 -5.46 -10.76
CA ALA A 109 4.21 -6.73 -11.28
C ALA A 109 5.40 -7.54 -11.83
N LEU A 110 5.17 -8.84 -12.14
CA LEU A 110 6.21 -9.74 -12.63
C LEU A 110 6.64 -9.49 -14.09
N THR A 111 5.83 -8.78 -14.87
CA THR A 111 6.12 -8.51 -16.28
C THR A 111 5.81 -7.06 -16.66
N VAL A 112 6.53 -6.52 -17.65
CA VAL A 112 6.24 -5.20 -18.21
C VAL A 112 4.81 -5.12 -18.77
N ARG A 113 4.30 -6.20 -19.36
CA ARG A 113 2.91 -6.26 -19.85
C ARG A 113 1.92 -6.06 -18.71
N SER A 114 2.10 -6.75 -17.59
CA SER A 114 1.25 -6.61 -16.41
C SER A 114 1.33 -5.20 -15.81
N CYS A 115 2.54 -4.60 -15.76
CA CYS A 115 2.69 -3.21 -15.33
C CYS A 115 1.90 -2.24 -16.20
N ARG A 116 1.95 -2.40 -17.54
CA ARG A 116 1.17 -1.57 -18.47
C ARG A 116 -0.33 -1.71 -18.24
N VAL A 117 -0.83 -2.92 -18.02
CA VAL A 117 -2.26 -3.16 -17.69
C VAL A 117 -2.69 -2.37 -16.44
N LEU A 118 -1.85 -2.36 -15.39
CA LEU A 118 -2.14 -1.62 -14.16
C LEU A 118 -2.10 -0.10 -14.39
N ILE A 119 -1.12 0.39 -15.12
CA ILE A 119 -0.98 1.82 -15.46
C ILE A 119 -2.20 2.29 -16.28
N ASP A 120 -2.61 1.51 -17.28
CA ASP A 120 -3.78 1.82 -18.11
C ASP A 120 -5.07 1.82 -17.28
N ALA A 121 -5.21 0.89 -16.33
CA ALA A 121 -6.36 0.84 -15.43
C ALA A 121 -6.42 2.07 -14.52
N ALA A 122 -5.27 2.50 -13.98
CA ALA A 122 -5.17 3.71 -13.15
C ALA A 122 -5.59 4.96 -13.96
N HIS A 123 -5.07 5.11 -15.19
CA HIS A 123 -5.44 6.22 -16.07
C HIS A 123 -6.95 6.25 -16.39
N LYS A 124 -7.53 5.08 -16.69
CA LYS A 124 -8.95 4.96 -17.03
C LYS A 124 -9.88 5.28 -15.88
N SER A 125 -9.50 4.91 -14.66
CA SER A 125 -10.32 5.13 -13.46
C SER A 125 -10.08 6.50 -12.80
N GLY A 126 -9.00 7.20 -13.15
CA GLY A 126 -8.54 8.40 -12.45
C GLY A 126 -7.94 8.12 -11.07
N ALA A 127 -7.75 6.84 -10.71
CA ALA A 127 -7.13 6.45 -9.45
C ALA A 127 -5.61 6.66 -9.49
N VAL A 128 -5.03 6.98 -8.34
CA VAL A 128 -3.57 7.05 -8.19
C VAL A 128 -3.03 5.64 -8.01
N LEU A 129 -2.05 5.26 -8.84
CA LEU A 129 -1.21 4.09 -8.66
C LEU A 129 0.22 4.52 -8.35
N ALA A 130 0.75 4.10 -7.22
CA ALA A 130 2.12 4.34 -6.80
C ALA A 130 2.83 3.03 -6.46
N THR A 131 4.14 2.97 -6.71
CA THR A 131 4.98 1.85 -6.29
C THR A 131 5.76 2.23 -5.04
N ALA A 132 5.81 1.33 -4.05
CA ALA A 132 6.55 1.52 -2.80
C ALA A 132 8.07 1.30 -3.01
N GLU A 133 8.66 2.03 -3.97
CA GLU A 133 10.10 2.01 -4.26
C GLU A 133 10.82 2.99 -3.33
N ASN A 134 11.23 2.49 -2.17
CA ASN A 134 11.85 3.28 -1.11
C ASN A 134 13.22 3.84 -1.51
N TYR A 135 14.01 3.14 -2.33
CA TYR A 135 15.32 3.62 -2.78
C TYR A 135 15.26 4.93 -3.57
N ARG A 136 14.17 5.17 -4.31
CA ARG A 136 13.96 6.46 -4.99
C ARG A 136 13.90 7.64 -4.03
N ARG A 137 13.51 7.42 -2.78
CA ARG A 137 13.32 8.45 -1.73
C ARG A 137 14.43 8.47 -0.70
N ASP A 138 15.33 7.50 -0.75
CA ASP A 138 16.49 7.42 0.14
C ASP A 138 17.39 8.64 -0.03
N PRO A 139 17.76 9.35 1.05
CA PRO A 139 18.60 10.54 0.98
C PRO A 139 19.95 10.31 0.31
N THR A 140 20.57 9.15 0.53
CA THR A 140 21.87 8.77 -0.07
C THR A 140 21.74 8.63 -1.57
N ASN A 141 20.71 7.95 -2.05
CA ASN A 141 20.47 7.80 -3.49
C ASN A 141 20.11 9.14 -4.15
N ARG A 142 19.37 9.99 -3.46
CA ARG A 142 19.08 11.35 -3.95
C ARG A 142 20.32 12.22 -4.03
N LEU A 143 21.24 12.11 -3.05
CA LEU A 143 22.52 12.80 -3.07
C LEU A 143 23.38 12.29 -4.24
N ALA A 144 23.51 10.98 -4.41
CA ALA A 144 24.24 10.39 -5.55
C ALA A 144 23.69 10.89 -6.89
N LYS A 145 22.35 10.91 -7.05
CA LYS A 145 21.71 11.47 -8.26
C LYS A 145 22.05 12.94 -8.47
N ALA A 146 22.03 13.76 -7.43
CA ALA A 146 22.37 15.18 -7.52
C ALA A 146 23.83 15.40 -7.93
N VAL A 147 24.77 14.57 -7.43
CA VAL A 147 26.18 14.62 -7.84
C VAL A 147 26.35 14.28 -9.32
N ILE A 148 25.68 13.23 -9.79
CA ILE A 148 25.67 12.86 -11.23
C ILE A 148 25.11 13.99 -12.07
N ASP A 149 23.97 14.56 -11.69
CA ASP A 149 23.31 15.64 -12.45
C ASP A 149 24.12 16.93 -12.49
N SER A 150 24.98 17.16 -11.49
CA SER A 150 25.86 18.33 -11.44
C SER A 150 27.08 18.22 -12.38
N GLY A 151 27.30 17.04 -12.98
CA GLY A 151 28.46 16.80 -13.84
C GLY A 151 29.80 16.65 -13.10
N LEU A 152 29.74 16.37 -11.80
CA LEU A 152 30.96 16.11 -11.00
C LEU A 152 31.51 14.67 -11.13
N LEU A 153 30.79 13.80 -11.84
CA LEU A 153 31.20 12.43 -12.21
C LEU A 153 31.07 12.25 -13.72
#